data_fbef7d819194d0f744e973aad4eb802a
#
_entry.id   fbef7d819194d0f744e973aad4eb802a
#
_cell.length_a   1.000
_cell.length_b   1.000
_cell.length_c   1.000
_cell.angle_alpha   90.00
_cell.angle_beta   90.00
_cell.angle_gamma   90.00
#
_symmetry.space_group_name_H-M   'P 1'
#
loop_
_entity.id
_entity.type
_entity.pdbx_description
1 polymer ?
#
loop_
_entity_poly.entity_id
_entity_poly.type
_entity_poly.pdbx_seq_one_letter_code
_entity_poly.pdbx_strand_id
1 'polypeptide(L)'
;MKPNYTKSTDGLIPVIIQDNITNIVLMLGYMNEEAFNKTQLEKRVTFFSRSKNRLWTKGEDSGNFLTVNSILIDCDNDTILIKATPAGPTCHTGADTCFNEKNTSIHFLNELEIDRKSVV
;
A
#
# COMPACT_ATOMS: atom_id res chain seq x y z
N MET A 1 -1.61 -6.59 -18.92
CA MET A 1 -2.03 -7.33 -17.73
C MET A 1 -3.08 -6.52 -16.98
N LYS A 2 -4.29 -7.01 -16.92
CA LYS A 2 -5.41 -6.29 -16.30
C LYS A 2 -6.13 -7.17 -15.29
N PRO A 3 -6.47 -6.62 -14.10
CA PRO A 3 -7.31 -7.34 -13.15
C PRO A 3 -8.71 -7.59 -13.73
N ASN A 4 -9.34 -8.67 -13.30
CA ASN A 4 -10.71 -8.98 -13.69
C ASN A 4 -11.68 -8.56 -12.58
N TYR A 5 -12.26 -7.38 -12.73
CA TYR A 5 -13.18 -6.79 -11.73
C TYR A 5 -14.55 -7.45 -11.72
N THR A 6 -14.86 -8.27 -12.71
CA THR A 6 -16.18 -8.91 -12.82
C THR A 6 -16.34 -10.13 -11.94
N LYS A 7 -15.27 -10.65 -11.36
CA LYS A 7 -15.32 -11.83 -10.51
C LYS A 7 -15.98 -11.58 -9.16
N SER A 8 -16.02 -10.34 -8.69
CA SER A 8 -16.75 -9.96 -7.49
C SER A 8 -18.04 -9.23 -7.85
N THR A 9 -19.04 -9.31 -6.98
CA THR A 9 -20.34 -8.70 -7.23
C THR A 9 -20.31 -7.18 -7.19
N ASP A 10 -19.38 -6.59 -6.48
CA ASP A 10 -19.25 -5.14 -6.31
C ASP A 10 -18.12 -4.52 -7.16
N GLY A 11 -17.48 -5.30 -8.03
CA GLY A 11 -16.41 -4.81 -8.89
C GLY A 11 -15.12 -4.50 -8.16
N LEU A 12 -14.97 -4.97 -6.91
CA LEU A 12 -13.78 -4.71 -6.09
C LEU A 12 -12.88 -5.94 -6.06
N ILE A 13 -11.58 -5.67 -6.11
CA ILE A 13 -10.53 -6.70 -6.05
C ILE A 13 -9.72 -6.48 -4.80
N PRO A 14 -9.42 -7.55 -4.01
CA PRO A 14 -8.53 -7.43 -2.86
C PRO A 14 -7.11 -7.12 -3.30
N VAL A 15 -6.45 -6.26 -2.54
CA VAL A 15 -5.09 -5.79 -2.81
C VAL A 15 -4.26 -5.96 -1.54
N ILE A 16 -3.22 -6.75 -1.63
CA ILE A 16 -2.27 -6.96 -0.54
C ILE A 16 -1.12 -5.98 -0.75
N ILE A 17 -0.78 -5.23 0.29
CA ILE A 17 0.38 -4.33 0.26
C ILE A 17 1.49 -4.95 1.09
N GLN A 18 2.65 -5.13 0.48
CA GLN A 18 3.82 -5.75 1.08
C GLN A 18 5.00 -4.78 1.00
N ASP A 19 5.78 -4.68 2.08
CA ASP A 19 6.99 -3.87 2.07
C ASP A 19 8.00 -4.44 1.05
N ASN A 20 8.49 -3.58 0.18
CA ASN A 20 9.39 -3.98 -0.90
C ASN A 20 10.76 -4.46 -0.40
N ILE A 21 11.17 -4.07 0.80
CA ILE A 21 12.48 -4.43 1.37
C ILE A 21 12.35 -5.63 2.30
N THR A 22 11.40 -5.59 3.24
CA THR A 22 11.29 -6.61 4.29
C THR A 22 10.38 -7.77 3.94
N ASN A 23 9.53 -7.61 2.91
CA ASN A 23 8.47 -8.56 2.53
C ASN A 23 7.38 -8.72 3.59
N ILE A 24 7.33 -7.83 4.58
CA ILE A 24 6.27 -7.85 5.59
C ILE A 24 4.99 -7.34 4.94
N VAL A 25 3.87 -8.00 5.22
CA VAL A 25 2.55 -7.57 4.76
C VAL A 25 2.11 -6.38 5.60
N LEU A 26 1.83 -5.26 4.93
CA LEU A 26 1.49 -4.00 5.59
C LEU A 26 0.00 -3.86 5.83
N MET A 27 -0.81 -4.17 4.83
CA MET A 27 -2.26 -4.06 4.91
C MET A 27 -2.94 -4.77 3.76
N LEU A 28 -4.26 -4.90 3.87
CA LEU A 28 -5.12 -5.32 2.77
C LEU A 28 -6.20 -4.26 2.54
N GLY A 29 -6.45 -3.95 1.29
CA GLY A 29 -7.54 -3.07 0.90
C GLY A 29 -8.20 -3.56 -0.37
N TYR A 30 -9.02 -2.72 -0.98
CA TYR A 30 -9.77 -3.07 -2.19
C TYR A 30 -9.63 -1.98 -3.23
N MET A 31 -9.63 -2.37 -4.50
CA MET A 31 -9.58 -1.44 -5.63
C MET A 31 -10.68 -1.78 -6.63
N ASN A 32 -11.31 -0.74 -7.18
CA ASN A 32 -12.02 -0.86 -8.43
C ASN A 32 -11.07 -0.45 -9.57
N GLU A 33 -11.54 -0.45 -10.80
CA GLU A 33 -10.71 -0.10 -11.95
C GLU A 33 -10.15 1.32 -11.84
N GLU A 34 -10.95 2.27 -11.39
CA GLU A 34 -10.55 3.66 -11.23
C GLU A 34 -9.42 3.81 -10.19
N ALA A 35 -9.54 3.12 -9.05
CA ALA A 35 -8.49 3.11 -8.02
C ALA A 35 -7.18 2.52 -8.55
N PHE A 36 -7.28 1.43 -9.30
CA PHE A 36 -6.12 0.78 -9.88
C PHE A 36 -5.41 1.68 -10.89
N ASN A 37 -6.17 2.33 -11.77
CA ASN A 37 -5.62 3.25 -12.77
C ASN A 37 -4.92 4.44 -12.11
N LYS A 38 -5.52 4.99 -11.07
CA LYS A 38 -4.94 6.11 -10.31
C LYS A 38 -3.65 5.67 -9.61
N THR A 39 -3.63 4.49 -9.03
CA THR A 39 -2.43 3.92 -8.38
C THR A 39 -1.28 3.79 -9.37
N GLN A 40 -1.56 3.28 -10.57
CA GLN A 40 -0.53 3.15 -11.61
C GLN A 40 0.00 4.50 -12.08
N LEU A 41 -0.89 5.47 -12.23
CA LEU A 41 -0.53 6.80 -12.73
C LEU A 41 0.29 7.59 -11.72
N GLU A 42 -0.16 7.61 -10.46
CA GLU A 42 0.46 8.44 -9.41
C GLU A 42 1.59 7.75 -8.66
N LYS A 43 1.73 6.45 -8.80
CA LYS A 43 2.72 5.64 -8.07
C LYS A 43 2.51 5.69 -6.55
N ARG A 44 1.31 5.98 -6.11
CA ARG A 44 0.87 5.93 -4.71
C ARG A 44 -0.37 5.07 -4.62
N VAL A 45 -0.47 4.26 -3.56
CA VAL A 45 -1.56 3.30 -3.42
C VAL A 45 -2.87 4.03 -3.12
N THR A 46 -3.84 3.87 -4.01
CA THR A 46 -5.21 4.39 -3.86
C THR A 46 -6.18 3.23 -3.85
N PHE A 47 -7.02 3.18 -2.82
CA PHE A 47 -8.05 2.16 -2.66
C PHE A 47 -9.43 2.72 -2.98
N PHE A 48 -10.41 1.84 -3.08
CA PHE A 48 -11.81 2.22 -3.06
C PHE A 48 -12.41 1.88 -1.70
N SER A 49 -12.96 2.88 -1.02
CA SER A 49 -13.61 2.70 0.28
C SER A 49 -15.08 2.32 0.09
N ARG A 50 -15.44 1.09 0.49
CA ARG A 50 -16.83 0.63 0.43
C ARG A 50 -17.74 1.47 1.33
N SER A 51 -17.29 1.77 2.54
CA SER A 51 -18.11 2.49 3.52
C SER A 51 -18.37 3.93 3.12
N LYS A 52 -17.41 4.59 2.48
CA LYS A 52 -17.52 6.00 2.07
C LYS A 52 -17.88 6.15 0.59
N ASN A 53 -17.89 5.05 -0.15
CA ASN A 53 -18.19 5.01 -1.60
C ASN A 53 -17.34 6.03 -2.38
N ARG A 54 -16.04 6.06 -2.11
CA ARG A 54 -15.10 6.96 -2.80
C ARG A 54 -13.71 6.36 -2.91
N LEU A 55 -12.91 6.92 -3.80
CA LEU A 55 -11.48 6.64 -3.85
C LEU A 55 -10.81 7.21 -2.60
N TRP A 56 -9.81 6.49 -2.12
CA TRP A 56 -9.05 6.88 -0.94
C TRP A 56 -7.58 6.57 -1.14
N THR A 57 -6.74 7.62 -1.20
CA THR A 57 -5.30 7.45 -1.29
C THR A 57 -4.73 7.26 0.10
N LYS A 58 -4.05 6.14 0.31
CA LYS A 58 -3.42 5.83 1.60
C LYS A 58 -2.39 6.91 1.93
N GLY A 59 -2.55 7.53 3.07
CA GLY A 59 -1.67 8.61 3.51
C GLY A 59 -2.18 10.02 3.22
N GLU A 60 -3.36 10.17 2.61
CA GLU A 60 -3.90 11.50 2.28
C GLU A 60 -4.14 12.36 3.52
N ASP A 61 -4.41 11.74 4.68
CA ASP A 61 -4.61 12.46 5.94
C ASP A 61 -3.35 12.45 6.81
N SER A 62 -2.62 11.33 6.85
CA SER A 62 -1.47 11.16 7.75
C SER A 62 -0.14 11.59 7.14
N GLY A 63 -0.05 11.71 5.82
CA GLY A 63 1.21 11.90 5.11
C GLY A 63 2.03 10.63 4.92
N ASN A 64 1.59 9.49 5.46
CA ASN A 64 2.29 8.22 5.35
C ASN A 64 1.85 7.46 4.11
N PHE A 65 2.24 7.98 2.95
CA PHE A 65 1.93 7.38 1.66
C PHE A 65 2.64 6.05 1.47
N LEU A 66 2.07 5.20 0.62
CA LEU A 66 2.68 3.96 0.18
C LEU A 66 3.10 4.15 -1.28
N THR A 67 4.41 4.29 -1.50
CA THR A 67 4.95 4.47 -2.86
C THR A 67 5.08 3.12 -3.55
N VAL A 68 4.50 3.01 -4.74
CA VAL A 68 4.47 1.77 -5.51
C VAL A 68 5.84 1.47 -6.10
N ASN A 69 6.39 0.28 -5.82
CA ASN A 69 7.61 -0.23 -6.44
C ASN A 69 7.29 -1.23 -7.55
N SER A 70 6.35 -2.15 -7.31
CA SER A 70 5.90 -3.09 -8.34
C SER A 70 4.47 -3.54 -8.07
N ILE A 71 3.78 -3.93 -9.14
CA ILE A 71 2.40 -4.42 -9.09
C ILE A 71 2.38 -5.79 -9.74
N LEU A 72 1.88 -6.78 -9.00
CA LEU A 72 1.72 -8.15 -9.45
C LEU A 72 0.25 -8.52 -9.39
N ILE A 73 -0.21 -9.25 -10.39
CA ILE A 73 -1.59 -9.75 -10.43
C ILE A 73 -1.50 -11.28 -10.38
N ASP A 74 -2.37 -11.90 -9.58
CA ASP A 74 -2.30 -13.36 -9.41
C ASP A 74 -2.73 -14.12 -10.68
N CYS A 75 -2.61 -15.45 -10.63
CA CYS A 75 -2.74 -16.29 -11.82
C CYS A 75 -4.13 -16.27 -12.46
N ASP A 76 -5.17 -15.94 -11.72
CA ASP A 76 -6.54 -15.85 -12.24
C ASP A 76 -7.08 -14.41 -12.28
N ASN A 77 -6.21 -13.42 -12.10
CA ASN A 77 -6.48 -11.99 -12.30
C ASN A 77 -7.51 -11.40 -11.35
N ASP A 78 -7.65 -11.94 -10.15
CA ASP A 78 -8.63 -11.44 -9.18
C ASP A 78 -8.04 -10.98 -7.85
N THR A 79 -6.72 -10.97 -7.71
CA THR A 79 -6.01 -10.45 -6.53
C THR A 79 -4.77 -9.69 -6.97
N ILE A 80 -4.50 -8.58 -6.33
CA ILE A 80 -3.34 -7.73 -6.64
C ILE A 80 -2.38 -7.76 -5.46
N LEU A 81 -1.09 -7.91 -5.74
CA LEU A 81 -0.02 -7.73 -4.77
C LEU A 81 0.80 -6.51 -5.18
N ILE A 82 0.85 -5.50 -4.33
CA ILE A 82 1.67 -4.31 -4.56
C ILE A 82 2.84 -4.34 -3.58
N LYS A 83 4.05 -4.29 -4.12
CA LYS A 83 5.25 -4.07 -3.33
C LYS A 83 5.47 -2.58 -3.25
N ALA A 84 5.56 -2.07 -2.02
CA ALA A 84 5.55 -0.64 -1.78
C ALA A 84 6.62 -0.24 -0.74
N THR A 85 6.98 1.04 -0.77
CA THR A 85 7.84 1.65 0.23
C THR A 85 6.97 2.54 1.12
N PRO A 86 6.77 2.18 2.41
CA PRO A 86 5.99 3.01 3.30
C PRO A 86 6.79 4.23 3.76
N ALA A 87 6.13 5.40 3.80
CA ALA A 87 6.76 6.62 4.30
C ALA A 87 6.84 6.65 5.83
N GLY A 88 6.02 5.84 6.50
CA GLY A 88 5.97 5.72 7.95
C GLY A 88 5.00 4.61 8.35
N PRO A 89 4.55 4.58 9.61
CA PRO A 89 3.59 3.57 10.06
C PRO A 89 2.35 3.51 9.16
N THR A 90 1.97 2.30 8.76
CA THR A 90 0.88 2.11 7.79
C THR A 90 -0.50 2.21 8.44
N CYS A 91 -0.65 1.68 9.65
CA CYS A 91 -1.95 1.66 10.34
C CYS A 91 -2.30 3.03 10.90
N HIS A 92 -3.60 3.39 10.85
CA HIS A 92 -4.09 4.64 11.43
C HIS A 92 -3.88 4.73 12.95
N THR A 93 -3.65 3.60 13.63
CA THR A 93 -3.33 3.56 15.07
C THR A 93 -1.88 3.93 15.37
N GLY A 94 -1.04 4.13 14.34
CA GLY A 94 0.38 4.37 14.49
C GLY A 94 1.24 3.11 14.46
N ALA A 95 0.63 1.93 14.33
CA ALA A 95 1.38 0.68 14.18
C ALA A 95 2.03 0.61 12.78
N ASP A 96 3.16 -0.07 12.69
CA ASP A 96 3.89 -0.21 11.42
C ASP A 96 3.05 -0.92 10.36
N THR A 97 2.25 -1.91 10.76
CA THR A 97 1.33 -2.63 9.87
C THR A 97 -0.06 -2.69 10.48
N CYS A 98 -1.06 -2.98 9.64
CA CYS A 98 -2.43 -3.20 10.12
C CYS A 98 -2.59 -4.50 10.89
N PHE A 99 -1.57 -5.35 10.89
CA PHE A 99 -1.52 -6.62 11.62
C PHE A 99 -0.73 -6.51 12.92
N ASN A 100 -0.36 -5.30 13.32
CA ASN A 100 0.41 -5.00 14.53
C ASN A 100 1.79 -5.67 14.55
N GLU A 101 2.35 -5.94 13.40
CA GLU A 101 3.70 -6.48 13.24
C GLU A 101 4.69 -5.34 13.02
N LYS A 102 5.83 -5.39 13.68
CA LYS A 102 6.87 -4.38 13.49
C LYS A 102 7.51 -4.52 12.12
N ASN A 103 7.78 -3.38 11.47
CA ASN A 103 8.43 -3.35 10.18
C ASN A 103 9.79 -2.67 10.30
N THR A 104 10.85 -3.45 10.19
CA THR A 104 12.22 -3.00 10.40
C THR A 104 12.71 -2.00 9.35
N SER A 105 12.09 -1.95 8.15
CA SER A 105 12.52 -1.00 7.12
C SER A 105 12.29 0.45 7.54
N ILE A 106 11.21 0.73 8.26
CA ILE A 106 10.89 2.07 8.74
C ILE A 106 11.94 2.53 9.76
N HIS A 107 12.28 1.67 10.70
CA HIS A 107 13.28 1.96 11.73
C HIS A 107 14.69 2.11 11.13
N PHE A 108 15.03 1.29 10.17
CA PHE A 108 16.31 1.35 9.48
C PHE A 108 16.50 2.68 8.75
N LEU A 109 15.47 3.17 8.04
CA LEU A 109 15.54 4.45 7.36
C LEU A 109 15.69 5.62 8.34
N ASN A 110 15.02 5.56 9.46
CA ASN A 110 15.15 6.58 10.52
C ASN A 110 16.57 6.60 11.09
N GLU A 111 17.18 5.45 11.33
CA GLU A 111 18.55 5.33 11.79
C GLU A 111 19.53 5.92 10.78
N LEU A 112 19.35 5.65 9.49
CA LEU A 112 20.21 6.21 8.45
C LEU A 112 20.12 7.74 8.40
N GLU A 113 18.94 8.31 8.56
CA GLU A 113 18.78 9.75 8.60
C GLU A 113 19.48 10.39 9.80
N ILE A 114 19.38 9.75 10.97
CA ILE A 114 20.06 10.19 12.19
C ILE A 114 21.58 10.16 11.97
N ASP A 115 22.11 9.08 11.41
CA ASP A 115 23.54 8.94 11.11
C ASP A 115 24.02 10.02 10.15
N ARG A 116 23.28 10.33 9.11
CA ARG A 116 23.61 11.41 8.19
C ARG A 116 23.69 12.77 8.88
N LYS A 117 22.78 13.03 9.80
CA LYS A 117 22.77 14.26 10.58
C LYS A 117 23.95 14.34 11.56
N SER A 118 24.38 13.20 12.08
CA SER A 118 25.49 13.14 13.04
C SER A 118 26.85 13.26 12.39
N VAL A 119 26.98 12.99 11.11
CA VAL A 119 28.26 13.06 10.37
C VAL A 119 28.55 14.47 9.88
N VAL A 120 27.57 15.33 9.90
CA VAL A 120 27.71 16.73 9.54
C VAL A 120 27.98 17.56 10.79
#